data_9addc221d0d4ba53a23dd322f8b6414e
#
_entry.id   9addc221d0d4ba53a23dd322f8b6414e
#
_cell.length_a   1.000
_cell.length_b   1.000
_cell.length_c   1.000
_cell.angle_alpha   90.00
_cell.angle_beta   90.00
_cell.angle_gamma   90.00
#
_symmetry.space_group_name_H-M   'P 1'
#
loop_
_entity.id
_entity.type
_entity.pdbx_description
1 polymer ?
#
loop_
_entity_poly.entity_id
_entity_poly.type
_entity_poly.pdbx_seq_one_letter_code
_entity_poly.pdbx_strand_id
1 'polypeptide(L)'
;KIELSNSSQTEINLPFITADKSGPKHLNISLSRSKLESLVEDLIEKTVEPCETAIKDAGLKASDIKNVILVGGMTRMPKVIETVKRIFDKEPNKGVNPDEVVATGAAIQAGVLQGDVKDVLLLDVTPLTLGIETLNGVFTKLIDKNTTIPTKKSQVFSTADDNQTAVTIRVLQGERAMAADNKILGNFNLEGIAPAPRGIPQIEVTFDIDANSILNVSAKDKGTNKEQKITIKDSGGLSEEEIEKMVKDAEKHADSDKKKKEVIDLRNQADSLIHATEKSLKEHGSKVSNEEKKKIEESLEALKKVKDSENKEELKTKIEALTQASMKL
;
A
#
# COMPACT_ATOMS: atom_id res chain seq x y z
N LYS A 1 -2.00 36.88 -12.14
CA LYS A 1 -2.65 36.01 -11.17
C LYS A 1 -2.85 36.72 -9.83
N ILE A 2 -1.79 37.32 -9.26
CA ILE A 2 -1.87 38.00 -7.96
C ILE A 2 -2.89 39.12 -7.99
N GLU A 3 -2.83 40.01 -8.98
CA GLU A 3 -3.76 41.10 -9.13
C GLU A 3 -5.22 40.61 -9.30
N LEU A 4 -5.42 39.58 -10.14
CA LEU A 4 -6.71 38.95 -10.37
C LEU A 4 -7.27 38.15 -9.17
N SER A 5 -6.51 37.95 -8.10
CA SER A 5 -7.07 37.43 -6.85
C SER A 5 -7.90 38.50 -6.09
N ASN A 6 -7.61 39.75 -6.30
CA ASN A 6 -8.28 40.88 -5.62
C ASN A 6 -9.13 41.75 -6.56
N SER A 7 -8.82 41.76 -7.87
CA SER A 7 -9.56 42.55 -8.89
C SER A 7 -10.18 41.61 -9.94
N SER A 8 -11.24 42.10 -10.58
CA SER A 8 -11.93 41.35 -11.66
C SER A 8 -11.20 41.44 -13.00
N GLN A 9 -10.27 42.39 -13.16
CA GLN A 9 -9.55 42.64 -14.40
C GLN A 9 -8.14 43.20 -14.11
N THR A 10 -7.18 42.92 -14.97
CA THR A 10 -5.84 43.51 -14.96
C THR A 10 -5.37 43.80 -16.37
N GLU A 11 -4.40 44.66 -16.52
CA GLU A 11 -3.74 44.98 -17.80
C GLU A 11 -2.34 44.34 -17.85
N ILE A 12 -2.05 43.64 -18.94
CA ILE A 12 -0.72 43.13 -19.26
C ILE A 12 -0.11 44.11 -20.24
N ASN A 13 0.83 44.91 -19.78
CA ASN A 13 1.55 45.88 -20.60
C ASN A 13 3.05 45.50 -20.65
N LEU A 14 3.48 45.02 -21.82
CA LEU A 14 4.86 44.70 -22.11
C LEU A 14 5.36 45.64 -23.24
N PRO A 15 6.04 46.73 -22.91
CA PRO A 15 6.55 47.67 -23.89
C PRO A 15 7.74 47.09 -24.68
N PHE A 16 7.92 47.51 -25.91
CA PHE A 16 9.08 47.21 -26.74
C PHE A 16 9.32 45.71 -27.01
N ILE A 17 8.27 44.92 -27.27
CA ILE A 17 8.41 43.48 -27.54
C ILE A 17 9.14 43.25 -28.86
N THR A 18 8.88 44.06 -29.86
CA THR A 18 9.53 44.01 -31.18
C THR A 18 9.45 45.39 -31.86
N ALA A 19 10.10 45.53 -33.00
CA ALA A 19 10.00 46.69 -33.84
C ALA A 19 9.88 46.28 -35.32
N ASP A 20 9.07 47.01 -36.08
CA ASP A 20 8.97 46.87 -37.53
C ASP A 20 9.16 48.23 -38.22
N LYS A 21 8.87 48.31 -39.52
CA LYS A 21 9.01 49.52 -40.32
C LYS A 21 8.10 50.68 -39.81
N SER A 22 7.08 50.37 -39.00
CA SER A 22 6.18 51.36 -38.38
C SER A 22 6.61 51.79 -36.97
N GLY A 23 7.72 51.28 -36.47
CA GLY A 23 8.27 51.61 -35.15
C GLY A 23 8.14 50.47 -34.12
N PRO A 24 8.39 50.79 -32.83
CA PRO A 24 8.30 49.85 -31.74
C PRO A 24 6.87 49.32 -31.54
N LYS A 25 6.74 48.02 -31.23
CA LYS A 25 5.48 47.37 -30.93
C LYS A 25 5.43 47.01 -29.43
N HIS A 26 4.26 47.19 -28.87
CA HIS A 26 3.94 46.92 -27.45
C HIS A 26 2.83 45.90 -27.36
N LEU A 27 2.88 45.00 -26.37
CA LEU A 27 1.74 44.20 -26.03
C LEU A 27 0.97 44.87 -24.91
N ASN A 28 -0.28 45.25 -25.19
CA ASN A 28 -1.19 45.77 -24.21
C ASN A 28 -2.51 44.98 -24.30
N ILE A 29 -2.74 44.10 -23.30
CA ILE A 29 -3.91 43.22 -23.27
C ILE A 29 -4.58 43.33 -21.93
N SER A 30 -5.89 43.49 -21.94
CA SER A 30 -6.71 43.36 -20.74
C SER A 30 -7.09 41.90 -20.52
N LEU A 31 -6.85 41.41 -19.29
CA LEU A 31 -7.21 40.08 -18.88
C LEU A 31 -8.19 40.09 -17.72
N SER A 32 -9.37 39.49 -17.90
CA SER A 32 -10.32 39.30 -16.84
C SER A 32 -10.03 38.06 -15.96
N ARG A 33 -10.47 38.08 -14.69
CA ARG A 33 -10.41 36.93 -13.79
C ARG A 33 -11.13 35.74 -14.40
N SER A 34 -12.32 35.90 -14.94
CA SER A 34 -13.10 34.82 -15.57
C SER A 34 -12.36 34.16 -16.74
N LYS A 35 -11.63 34.96 -17.54
CA LYS A 35 -10.82 34.43 -18.64
C LYS A 35 -9.63 33.61 -18.13
N LEU A 36 -8.94 34.10 -17.06
CA LEU A 36 -7.87 33.34 -16.44
C LEU A 36 -8.40 32.02 -15.86
N GLU A 37 -9.51 32.07 -15.13
CA GLU A 37 -10.14 30.89 -14.52
C GLU A 37 -10.54 29.85 -15.58
N SER A 38 -11.12 30.28 -16.69
CA SER A 38 -11.45 29.40 -17.82
C SER A 38 -10.22 28.74 -18.45
N LEU A 39 -9.08 29.44 -18.51
CA LEU A 39 -7.84 28.88 -19.07
C LEU A 39 -7.17 27.83 -18.19
N VAL A 40 -7.48 27.79 -16.90
CA VAL A 40 -6.85 26.87 -15.92
C VAL A 40 -7.86 25.95 -15.25
N GLU A 41 -9.09 25.91 -15.71
CA GLU A 41 -10.18 25.14 -15.10
C GLU A 41 -9.87 23.66 -15.01
N ASP A 42 -9.28 23.08 -16.06
CA ASP A 42 -8.86 21.69 -16.09
C ASP A 42 -7.80 21.35 -15.04
N LEU A 43 -6.92 22.30 -14.71
CA LEU A 43 -5.90 22.12 -13.67
C LEU A 43 -6.53 22.16 -12.27
N ILE A 44 -7.57 23.01 -12.09
CA ILE A 44 -8.29 23.09 -10.82
C ILE A 44 -9.12 21.81 -10.60
N GLU A 45 -9.85 21.36 -11.62
CA GLU A 45 -10.66 20.13 -11.51
C GLU A 45 -9.82 18.88 -11.21
N LYS A 46 -8.57 18.80 -11.68
CA LYS A 46 -7.63 17.72 -11.31
C LYS A 46 -7.32 17.65 -9.81
N THR A 47 -7.60 18.70 -9.03
CA THR A 47 -7.41 18.69 -7.57
C THR A 47 -8.57 18.04 -6.82
N VAL A 48 -9.71 17.80 -7.47
CA VAL A 48 -10.92 17.25 -6.84
C VAL A 48 -10.72 15.77 -6.47
N GLU A 49 -10.29 14.96 -7.42
CA GLU A 49 -10.09 13.52 -7.24
C GLU A 49 -9.17 13.16 -6.05
N PRO A 50 -7.99 13.80 -5.86
CA PRO A 50 -7.15 13.57 -4.69
C PRO A 50 -7.85 13.89 -3.36
N CYS A 51 -8.67 14.96 -3.32
CA CYS A 51 -9.43 15.30 -2.12
C CYS A 51 -10.48 14.23 -1.78
N GLU A 52 -11.23 13.78 -2.78
CA GLU A 52 -12.26 12.74 -2.61
C GLU A 52 -11.62 11.40 -2.20
N THR A 53 -10.50 11.06 -2.81
CA THR A 53 -9.73 9.85 -2.48
C THR A 53 -9.25 9.90 -1.03
N ALA A 54 -8.68 11.02 -0.58
CA ALA A 54 -8.21 11.17 0.79
C ALA A 54 -9.34 11.04 1.83
N ILE A 55 -10.51 11.63 1.56
CA ILE A 55 -11.70 11.51 2.40
C ILE A 55 -12.17 10.06 2.47
N LYS A 56 -12.27 9.39 1.32
CA LYS A 56 -12.66 7.98 1.20
C LYS A 56 -11.70 7.05 1.94
N ASP A 57 -10.39 7.23 1.76
CA ASP A 57 -9.35 6.43 2.41
C ASP A 57 -9.34 6.60 3.93
N ALA A 58 -9.69 7.79 4.42
CA ALA A 58 -9.88 8.06 5.84
C ALA A 58 -11.17 7.42 6.40
N GLY A 59 -12.06 6.87 5.56
CA GLY A 59 -13.36 6.37 5.98
C GLY A 59 -14.31 7.44 6.49
N LEU A 60 -14.09 8.70 6.09
CA LEU A 60 -14.85 9.87 6.52
C LEU A 60 -15.77 10.39 5.42
N LYS A 61 -16.68 11.28 5.80
CA LYS A 61 -17.46 12.12 4.89
C LYS A 61 -16.92 13.55 4.91
N ALA A 62 -17.16 14.33 3.87
CA ALA A 62 -16.78 15.74 3.83
C ALA A 62 -17.33 16.53 5.04
N SER A 63 -18.53 16.18 5.52
CA SER A 63 -19.16 16.77 6.72
C SER A 63 -18.36 16.55 8.01
N ASP A 64 -17.58 15.46 8.09
CA ASP A 64 -16.82 15.09 9.30
C ASP A 64 -15.53 15.90 9.42
N ILE A 65 -15.08 16.53 8.33
CA ILE A 65 -13.93 17.42 8.31
C ILE A 65 -14.25 18.71 9.07
N LYS A 66 -13.59 18.92 10.19
CA LYS A 66 -13.86 20.08 11.07
C LYS A 66 -13.28 21.37 10.50
N ASN A 67 -12.08 21.35 10.00
CA ASN A 67 -11.37 22.51 9.46
C ASN A 67 -10.75 22.18 8.11
N VAL A 68 -10.87 23.12 7.17
CA VAL A 68 -10.21 23.08 5.87
C VAL A 68 -9.18 24.21 5.84
N ILE A 69 -7.90 23.87 5.68
CA ILE A 69 -6.79 24.82 5.67
C ILE A 69 -6.18 24.84 4.29
N LEU A 70 -6.06 26.03 3.71
CA LEU A 70 -5.44 26.24 2.41
C LEU A 70 -3.98 26.61 2.57
N VAL A 71 -3.10 25.95 1.82
CA VAL A 71 -1.64 26.11 1.88
C VAL A 71 -1.10 26.41 0.47
N GLY A 72 -0.12 27.32 0.41
CA GLY A 72 0.51 27.76 -0.84
C GLY A 72 -0.20 28.91 -1.54
N GLY A 73 0.56 29.78 -2.20
CA GLY A 73 0.06 31.00 -2.84
C GLY A 73 -0.96 30.79 -3.96
N MET A 74 -1.03 29.59 -4.56
CA MET A 74 -2.06 29.25 -5.55
C MET A 74 -3.46 29.16 -4.94
N THR A 75 -3.58 28.80 -3.68
CA THR A 75 -4.87 28.72 -2.98
C THR A 75 -5.53 30.06 -2.71
N ARG A 76 -4.84 31.18 -2.99
CA ARG A 76 -5.44 32.53 -3.00
C ARG A 76 -6.33 32.79 -4.21
N MET A 77 -6.32 31.90 -5.20
CA MET A 77 -7.15 32.05 -6.39
C MET A 77 -8.62 31.82 -6.03
N PRO A 78 -9.55 32.77 -6.36
CA PRO A 78 -10.95 32.66 -5.99
C PRO A 78 -11.59 31.34 -6.46
N LYS A 79 -11.29 30.86 -7.67
CA LYS A 79 -11.83 29.62 -8.20
C LYS A 79 -11.37 28.38 -7.41
N VAL A 80 -10.14 28.37 -6.90
CA VAL A 80 -9.65 27.30 -6.01
C VAL A 80 -10.46 27.30 -4.69
N ILE A 81 -10.67 28.47 -4.10
CA ILE A 81 -11.47 28.61 -2.87
C ILE A 81 -12.91 28.14 -3.09
N GLU A 82 -13.52 28.50 -4.22
CA GLU A 82 -14.87 28.07 -4.61
C GLU A 82 -14.95 26.54 -4.76
N THR A 83 -13.97 25.94 -5.44
CA THR A 83 -13.89 24.48 -5.63
C THR A 83 -13.76 23.75 -4.29
N VAL A 84 -12.92 24.24 -3.39
CA VAL A 84 -12.75 23.67 -2.04
C VAL A 84 -14.06 23.76 -1.24
N LYS A 85 -14.76 24.89 -1.30
CA LYS A 85 -16.08 25.04 -0.68
C LYS A 85 -17.08 24.01 -1.23
N ARG A 86 -17.07 23.78 -2.53
CA ARG A 86 -17.93 22.78 -3.18
C ARG A 86 -17.65 21.37 -2.68
N ILE A 87 -16.35 20.99 -2.51
CA ILE A 87 -15.96 19.65 -2.07
C ILE A 87 -16.33 19.41 -0.59
N PHE A 88 -16.03 20.37 0.28
CA PHE A 88 -16.14 20.19 1.74
C PHE A 88 -17.41 20.79 2.34
N ASP A 89 -18.22 21.52 1.56
CA ASP A 89 -19.38 22.28 2.02
C ASP A 89 -19.06 23.20 3.22
N LYS A 90 -17.85 23.78 3.22
CA LYS A 90 -17.32 24.61 4.31
C LYS A 90 -16.44 25.74 3.79
N GLU A 91 -16.46 26.84 4.53
CA GLU A 91 -15.49 27.93 4.32
C GLU A 91 -14.11 27.47 4.79
N PRO A 92 -13.06 27.67 3.97
CA PRO A 92 -11.70 27.46 4.40
C PRO A 92 -11.32 28.36 5.60
N ASN A 93 -10.52 27.85 6.49
CA ASN A 93 -10.04 28.59 7.64
C ASN A 93 -9.14 29.77 7.19
N LYS A 94 -9.46 30.98 7.65
CA LYS A 94 -8.75 32.21 7.29
C LYS A 94 -7.67 32.63 8.31
N GLY A 95 -7.52 31.87 9.41
CA GLY A 95 -6.58 32.16 10.48
C GLY A 95 -5.14 31.79 10.18
N VAL A 96 -4.86 31.20 9.01
CA VAL A 96 -3.53 30.73 8.60
C VAL A 96 -3.11 31.47 7.33
N ASN A 97 -1.88 32.02 7.31
CA ASN A 97 -1.30 32.60 6.10
C ASN A 97 -0.80 31.47 5.16
N PRO A 98 -1.41 31.31 3.97
CA PRO A 98 -1.06 30.22 3.04
C PRO A 98 0.39 30.24 2.56
N ASP A 99 1.04 31.42 2.56
CA ASP A 99 2.42 31.58 2.07
C ASP A 99 3.47 31.25 3.14
N GLU A 100 3.13 31.40 4.41
CA GLU A 100 4.07 31.29 5.54
C GLU A 100 3.88 30.04 6.38
N VAL A 101 2.72 29.40 6.30
CA VAL A 101 2.33 28.30 7.21
C VAL A 101 3.30 27.12 7.17
N VAL A 102 3.90 26.81 6.03
CA VAL A 102 4.89 25.73 5.91
C VAL A 102 6.14 26.05 6.69
N ALA A 103 6.67 27.28 6.58
CA ALA A 103 7.83 27.72 7.33
C ALA A 103 7.55 27.75 8.84
N THR A 104 6.36 28.20 9.24
CA THR A 104 5.89 28.20 10.63
C THR A 104 5.79 26.77 11.17
N GLY A 105 5.22 25.86 10.38
CA GLY A 105 5.13 24.44 10.74
C GLY A 105 6.51 23.78 10.88
N ALA A 106 7.44 24.06 9.98
CA ALA A 106 8.82 23.57 10.08
C ALA A 106 9.53 24.08 11.35
N ALA A 107 9.33 25.34 11.74
CA ALA A 107 9.87 25.89 12.98
C ALA A 107 9.27 25.21 14.23
N ILE A 108 7.95 24.97 14.23
CA ILE A 108 7.27 24.23 15.32
C ILE A 108 7.83 22.81 15.42
N GLN A 109 7.96 22.11 14.28
CA GLN A 109 8.52 20.75 14.26
C GLN A 109 9.96 20.70 14.77
N ALA A 110 10.79 21.69 14.44
CA ALA A 110 12.14 21.80 15.00
C ALA A 110 12.09 21.94 16.53
N GLY A 111 11.19 22.77 17.06
CA GLY A 111 10.97 22.92 18.51
C GLY A 111 10.49 21.60 19.17
N VAL A 112 9.65 20.81 18.50
CA VAL A 112 9.25 19.47 18.98
C VAL A 112 10.45 18.52 19.05
N LEU A 113 11.30 18.50 18.02
CA LEU A 113 12.51 17.66 17.96
C LEU A 113 13.55 18.06 19.02
N GLN A 114 13.64 19.35 19.36
CA GLN A 114 14.52 19.86 20.42
C GLN A 114 13.94 19.66 21.83
N GLY A 115 12.66 19.33 21.93
CA GLY A 115 11.95 19.13 23.20
C GLY A 115 11.39 20.41 23.83
N ASP A 116 11.46 21.53 23.10
CA ASP A 116 10.94 22.83 23.55
C ASP A 116 9.40 22.91 23.44
N VAL A 117 8.84 22.22 22.46
CA VAL A 117 7.38 22.11 22.24
C VAL A 117 6.93 20.69 22.54
N LYS A 118 6.03 20.53 23.53
CA LYS A 118 5.58 19.21 24.02
C LYS A 118 4.12 18.89 23.68
N ASP A 119 3.34 19.89 23.33
CA ASP A 119 1.89 19.76 23.18
C ASP A 119 1.44 19.57 21.71
N VAL A 120 2.40 19.42 20.79
CA VAL A 120 2.13 19.22 19.36
C VAL A 120 2.67 17.87 18.93
N LEU A 121 1.80 17.05 18.33
CA LEU A 121 2.15 15.75 17.75
C LEU A 121 1.88 15.80 16.25
N LEU A 122 2.95 15.65 15.45
CA LEU A 122 2.85 15.42 14.02
C LEU A 122 3.03 13.92 13.76
N LEU A 123 2.05 13.30 13.13
CA LEU A 123 2.11 11.90 12.72
C LEU A 123 2.04 11.86 11.20
N ASP A 124 2.97 11.13 10.61
CA ASP A 124 2.98 10.80 9.19
C ASP A 124 2.34 9.42 8.97
N VAL A 125 2.11 9.03 7.72
CA VAL A 125 1.51 7.76 7.37
C VAL A 125 2.29 7.06 6.26
N THR A 126 2.20 5.74 6.20
CA THR A 126 2.74 4.96 5.08
C THR A 126 1.90 5.22 3.82
N PRO A 127 2.52 5.59 2.68
CA PRO A 127 1.76 5.91 1.45
C PRO A 127 1.19 4.66 0.77
N LEU A 128 1.84 3.51 0.94
CA LEU A 128 1.47 2.22 0.36
C LEU A 128 1.64 1.10 1.40
N THR A 129 0.93 0.00 1.16
CA THR A 129 1.04 -1.23 1.97
C THR A 129 2.42 -1.83 1.86
N LEU A 130 2.95 -2.30 2.99
CA LEU A 130 4.22 -3.00 3.11
C LEU A 130 3.99 -4.45 3.52
N GLY A 131 4.77 -5.36 2.96
CA GLY A 131 4.66 -6.77 3.25
C GLY A 131 5.78 -7.59 2.65
N ILE A 132 5.61 -8.89 2.65
CA ILE A 132 6.57 -9.86 2.11
C ILE A 132 5.93 -10.76 1.08
N GLU A 133 6.78 -11.37 0.23
CA GLU A 133 6.37 -12.49 -0.60
C GLU A 133 6.27 -13.76 0.24
N THR A 134 5.18 -14.48 0.07
CA THR A 134 4.95 -15.79 0.68
C THR A 134 4.70 -16.85 -0.38
N LEU A 135 4.37 -18.06 0.05
CA LEU A 135 4.25 -19.25 -0.79
C LEU A 135 3.46 -18.98 -2.10
N ASN A 136 4.03 -19.41 -3.22
CA ASN A 136 3.48 -19.24 -4.58
C ASN A 136 3.32 -17.77 -5.02
N GLY A 137 4.20 -16.89 -4.54
CA GLY A 137 4.27 -15.49 -4.99
C GLY A 137 3.14 -14.61 -4.47
N VAL A 138 2.48 -14.97 -3.38
CA VAL A 138 1.44 -14.15 -2.76
C VAL A 138 2.08 -12.98 -2.01
N PHE A 139 1.52 -11.79 -2.16
CA PHE A 139 1.87 -10.63 -1.34
C PHE A 139 1.12 -10.68 -0.01
N THR A 140 1.84 -10.93 1.07
CA THR A 140 1.27 -10.94 2.43
C THR A 140 1.56 -9.62 3.11
N LYS A 141 0.49 -8.90 3.44
CA LYS A 141 0.54 -7.55 4.03
C LYS A 141 0.89 -7.63 5.51
N LEU A 142 1.78 -6.75 5.98
CA LEU A 142 2.11 -6.56 7.38
C LEU A 142 1.69 -5.18 7.89
N ILE A 143 1.93 -4.13 7.10
CA ILE A 143 1.53 -2.76 7.43
C ILE A 143 0.69 -2.23 6.27
N ASP A 144 -0.56 -1.90 6.53
CA ASP A 144 -1.47 -1.36 5.51
C ASP A 144 -1.11 0.09 5.14
N LYS A 145 -1.47 0.51 3.93
CA LYS A 145 -1.37 1.92 3.52
C LYS A 145 -2.10 2.81 4.51
N ASN A 146 -1.66 4.06 4.63
CA ASN A 146 -2.21 5.05 5.56
C ASN A 146 -2.10 4.67 7.05
N THR A 147 -1.21 3.72 7.40
CA THR A 147 -0.88 3.44 8.79
C THR A 147 0.01 4.55 9.34
N THR A 148 -0.38 5.13 10.47
CA THR A 148 0.40 6.16 11.18
C THR A 148 1.76 5.63 11.61
N ILE A 149 2.81 6.41 11.42
CA ILE A 149 4.18 6.11 11.87
C ILE A 149 4.59 7.04 13.03
N PRO A 150 5.48 6.59 13.95
CA PRO A 150 6.17 5.30 13.95
C PRO A 150 5.23 4.12 14.23
N THR A 151 5.54 2.95 13.65
CA THR A 151 4.75 1.73 13.86
C THR A 151 5.61 0.48 13.78
N LYS A 152 5.18 -0.57 14.51
CA LYS A 152 5.83 -1.86 14.51
C LYS A 152 4.80 -2.97 14.41
N LYS A 153 5.02 -3.90 13.47
CA LYS A 153 4.16 -5.07 13.25
C LYS A 153 5.01 -6.31 13.08
N SER A 154 4.57 -7.40 13.70
CA SER A 154 5.22 -8.71 13.60
C SER A 154 4.20 -9.78 13.22
N GLN A 155 4.64 -10.73 12.41
CA GLN A 155 3.86 -11.92 12.05
C GLN A 155 4.78 -13.13 11.98
N VAL A 156 4.26 -14.29 12.41
CA VAL A 156 5.00 -15.56 12.37
C VAL A 156 4.66 -16.29 11.08
N PHE A 157 5.71 -16.71 10.39
CA PHE A 157 5.68 -17.53 9.18
C PHE A 157 6.38 -18.86 9.45
N SER A 158 6.37 -19.74 8.47
CA SER A 158 7.05 -21.03 8.55
C SER A 158 7.74 -21.39 7.23
N THR A 159 8.42 -22.53 7.22
CA THR A 159 9.06 -23.08 6.02
C THR A 159 8.04 -23.70 5.06
N ALA A 160 8.32 -23.64 3.77
CA ALA A 160 7.51 -24.21 2.69
C ALA A 160 7.84 -25.68 2.43
N ASP A 161 9.11 -26.09 2.67
CA ASP A 161 9.63 -27.40 2.38
C ASP A 161 10.15 -28.10 3.63
N ASP A 162 10.17 -29.45 3.60
CA ASP A 162 10.77 -30.26 4.66
C ASP A 162 12.30 -30.05 4.72
N ASN A 163 12.82 -29.97 5.93
CA ASN A 163 14.25 -29.77 6.20
C ASN A 163 14.86 -28.49 5.59
N GLN A 164 14.03 -27.48 5.35
CA GLN A 164 14.48 -26.18 4.84
C GLN A 164 15.28 -25.43 5.92
N THR A 165 16.56 -25.16 5.64
CA THR A 165 17.52 -24.54 6.58
C THR A 165 17.71 -23.04 6.38
N ALA A 166 17.09 -22.47 5.35
CA ALA A 166 17.14 -21.05 5.04
C ALA A 166 15.82 -20.55 4.42
N VAL A 167 15.49 -19.30 4.65
CA VAL A 167 14.36 -18.59 3.99
C VAL A 167 14.82 -17.27 3.44
N THR A 168 14.34 -16.91 2.26
CA THR A 168 14.54 -15.58 1.66
C THR A 168 13.35 -14.70 2.01
N ILE A 169 13.61 -13.57 2.64
CA ILE A 169 12.61 -12.56 2.92
C ILE A 169 12.71 -11.50 1.82
N ARG A 170 11.68 -11.40 0.99
CA ARG A 170 11.54 -10.35 -0.04
C ARG A 170 10.56 -9.30 0.46
N VAL A 171 11.06 -8.09 0.70
CA VAL A 171 10.28 -6.95 1.19
C VAL A 171 9.69 -6.20 0.02
N LEU A 172 8.38 -5.98 0.07
CA LEU A 172 7.60 -5.44 -1.04
C LEU A 172 6.74 -4.26 -0.57
N GLN A 173 6.44 -3.38 -1.52
CA GLN A 173 5.53 -2.24 -1.34
C GLN A 173 4.53 -2.18 -2.49
N GLY A 174 3.25 -2.01 -2.18
CA GLY A 174 2.18 -1.84 -3.16
C GLY A 174 0.84 -2.40 -2.71
N GLU A 175 -0.12 -2.40 -3.62
CA GLU A 175 -1.52 -2.78 -3.32
C GLU A 175 -1.99 -4.03 -4.09
N ARG A 176 -1.14 -4.62 -4.95
CA ARG A 176 -1.50 -5.79 -5.75
C ARG A 176 -1.42 -7.08 -4.91
N ALA A 177 -2.23 -8.07 -5.27
CA ALA A 177 -2.29 -9.34 -4.53
C ALA A 177 -1.06 -10.24 -4.73
N MET A 178 -0.38 -10.10 -5.88
CA MET A 178 0.80 -10.90 -6.20
C MET A 178 2.09 -10.12 -5.98
N ALA A 179 3.10 -10.79 -5.46
CA ALA A 179 4.41 -10.18 -5.18
C ALA A 179 5.07 -9.58 -6.42
N ALA A 180 4.96 -10.26 -7.57
CA ALA A 180 5.55 -9.81 -8.84
C ALA A 180 4.97 -8.49 -9.36
N ASP A 181 3.76 -8.12 -8.94
CA ASP A 181 3.06 -6.91 -9.37
C ASP A 181 3.30 -5.72 -8.43
N ASN A 182 4.13 -5.90 -7.39
CA ASN A 182 4.48 -4.88 -6.40
C ASN A 182 5.96 -4.49 -6.50
N LYS A 183 6.33 -3.36 -5.91
CA LYS A 183 7.71 -2.88 -5.89
C LYS A 183 8.54 -3.63 -4.86
N ILE A 184 9.69 -4.17 -5.27
CA ILE A 184 10.67 -4.77 -4.37
C ILE A 184 11.47 -3.64 -3.71
N LEU A 185 11.49 -3.62 -2.37
CA LEU A 185 12.30 -2.69 -1.58
C LEU A 185 13.65 -3.28 -1.20
N GLY A 186 13.73 -4.59 -1.05
CA GLY A 186 14.95 -5.31 -0.73
C GLY A 186 14.68 -6.79 -0.44
N ASN A 187 15.76 -7.54 -0.26
CA ASN A 187 15.70 -8.94 0.16
C ASN A 187 16.88 -9.28 1.07
N PHE A 188 16.72 -10.31 1.89
CA PHE A 188 17.77 -10.89 2.71
C PHE A 188 17.43 -12.35 3.06
N ASN A 189 18.46 -13.12 3.43
CA ASN A 189 18.31 -14.52 3.78
C ASN A 189 18.48 -14.71 5.29
N LEU A 190 17.56 -15.43 5.90
CA LEU A 190 17.73 -16.00 7.23
C LEU A 190 18.20 -17.43 7.07
N GLU A 191 19.40 -17.73 7.53
CA GLU A 191 20.05 -19.04 7.43
C GLU A 191 20.18 -19.70 8.81
N GLY A 192 20.42 -21.03 8.80
CA GLY A 192 20.66 -21.81 10.01
C GLY A 192 19.41 -22.10 10.80
N ILE A 193 18.28 -22.22 10.13
CA ILE A 193 17.07 -22.83 10.65
C ILE A 193 17.33 -24.32 10.88
N ALA A 194 16.90 -24.84 12.03
CA ALA A 194 17.06 -26.26 12.31
C ALA A 194 16.20 -27.10 11.32
N PRO A 195 16.75 -28.17 10.72
CA PRO A 195 15.97 -29.06 9.87
C PRO A 195 14.76 -29.60 10.61
N ALA A 196 13.58 -29.42 10.03
CA ALA A 196 12.31 -29.87 10.59
C ALA A 196 11.29 -30.05 9.45
N PRO A 197 10.19 -30.77 9.66
CA PRO A 197 9.10 -30.81 8.71
C PRO A 197 8.58 -29.38 8.42
N ARG A 198 8.15 -29.15 7.18
CA ARG A 198 7.54 -27.88 6.76
C ARG A 198 6.41 -27.47 7.70
N GLY A 199 6.26 -26.20 7.94
CA GLY A 199 5.22 -25.65 8.84
C GLY A 199 5.57 -25.71 10.32
N ILE A 200 6.66 -26.38 10.74
CA ILE A 200 7.09 -26.48 12.14
C ILE A 200 7.97 -25.29 12.58
N PRO A 201 9.02 -24.90 11.81
CA PRO A 201 9.81 -23.72 12.18
C PRO A 201 8.95 -22.46 12.31
N GLN A 202 9.25 -21.65 13.33
CA GLN A 202 8.54 -20.39 13.57
C GLN A 202 9.47 -19.22 13.28
N ILE A 203 9.23 -18.54 12.16
CA ILE A 203 10.02 -17.41 11.70
C ILE A 203 9.20 -16.15 11.91
N GLU A 204 9.58 -15.36 12.92
CA GLU A 204 8.93 -14.08 13.20
C GLU A 204 9.54 -13.00 12.32
N VAL A 205 8.73 -12.44 11.43
CA VAL A 205 9.11 -11.29 10.59
C VAL A 205 8.53 -10.03 11.22
N THR A 206 9.39 -9.06 11.48
CA THR A 206 9.04 -7.79 12.10
C THR A 206 9.35 -6.63 11.16
N PHE A 207 8.36 -5.77 10.94
CA PHE A 207 8.48 -4.49 10.26
C PHE A 207 8.43 -3.39 11.32
N ASP A 208 9.44 -2.54 11.36
CA ASP A 208 9.60 -1.46 12.33
C ASP A 208 9.93 -0.17 11.56
N ILE A 209 8.97 0.76 11.51
CA ILE A 209 9.12 2.05 10.82
C ILE A 209 9.25 3.13 11.90
N ASP A 210 10.34 3.88 11.83
CA ASP A 210 10.56 5.00 12.74
C ASP A 210 9.83 6.28 12.29
N ALA A 211 9.94 7.34 13.11
CA ALA A 211 9.36 8.65 12.82
C ALA A 211 9.95 9.35 11.58
N ASN A 212 11.08 8.87 11.07
CA ASN A 212 11.75 9.38 9.86
C ASN A 212 11.43 8.53 8.62
N SER A 213 10.44 7.66 8.70
CA SER A 213 10.06 6.72 7.62
C SER A 213 11.15 5.69 7.27
N ILE A 214 12.12 5.45 8.17
CA ILE A 214 13.13 4.41 7.98
C ILE A 214 12.51 3.08 8.35
N LEU A 215 12.47 2.16 7.39
CA LEU A 215 11.94 0.81 7.56
C LEU A 215 13.06 -0.17 7.92
N ASN A 216 12.95 -0.78 9.10
CA ASN A 216 13.77 -1.91 9.51
C ASN A 216 12.93 -3.19 9.41
N VAL A 217 13.42 -4.17 8.67
CA VAL A 217 12.78 -5.49 8.59
C VAL A 217 13.73 -6.52 9.17
N SER A 218 13.27 -7.29 10.13
CA SER A 218 13.99 -8.41 10.71
C SER A 218 13.22 -9.72 10.56
N ALA A 219 13.94 -10.81 10.44
CA ALA A 219 13.41 -12.17 10.49
C ALA A 219 14.19 -12.95 11.55
N LYS A 220 13.48 -13.57 12.49
CA LYS A 220 14.03 -14.33 13.59
C LYS A 220 13.43 -15.73 13.64
N ASP A 221 14.27 -16.75 13.61
CA ASP A 221 13.86 -18.12 13.93
C ASP A 221 13.73 -18.27 15.45
N LYS A 222 12.53 -18.56 15.93
CA LYS A 222 12.25 -18.75 17.36
C LYS A 222 12.90 -20.01 17.96
N GLY A 223 13.19 -20.98 17.11
CA GLY A 223 13.83 -22.24 17.55
C GLY A 223 15.31 -22.07 17.83
N THR A 224 16.05 -21.44 16.91
CA THR A 224 17.50 -21.27 17.00
C THR A 224 17.92 -19.90 17.53
N ASN A 225 17.00 -18.96 17.67
CA ASN A 225 17.23 -17.55 17.98
C ASN A 225 18.11 -16.79 16.95
N LYS A 226 18.36 -17.38 15.78
CA LYS A 226 19.06 -16.69 14.69
C LYS A 226 18.19 -15.61 14.11
N GLU A 227 18.80 -14.47 13.83
CA GLU A 227 18.14 -13.28 13.33
C GLU A 227 18.96 -12.64 12.21
N GLN A 228 18.29 -12.16 11.18
CA GLN A 228 18.83 -11.30 10.13
C GLN A 228 17.92 -10.10 9.93
N LYS A 229 18.51 -8.99 9.49
CA LYS A 229 17.79 -7.74 9.28
C LYS A 229 18.29 -6.97 8.08
N ILE A 230 17.42 -6.14 7.52
CA ILE A 230 17.73 -5.13 6.52
C ILE A 230 17.16 -3.78 6.97
N THR A 231 17.89 -2.71 6.68
CA THR A 231 17.42 -1.34 6.88
C THR A 231 17.21 -0.68 5.52
N ILE A 232 15.99 -0.20 5.27
CA ILE A 232 15.59 0.48 4.06
C ILE A 232 15.38 1.95 4.42
N LYS A 233 16.35 2.81 4.05
CA LYS A 233 16.37 4.23 4.41
C LYS A 233 15.45 5.08 3.54
N ASP A 234 15.21 4.61 2.33
CA ASP A 234 14.27 5.22 1.41
C ASP A 234 13.24 4.16 1.05
N SER A 235 12.01 4.37 1.45
CA SER A 235 10.89 3.46 1.14
C SER A 235 10.58 3.41 -0.37
N GLY A 236 11.62 3.67 -1.16
CA GLY A 236 11.66 3.41 -2.57
C GLY A 236 11.64 4.62 -3.46
N GLY A 237 11.79 5.85 -2.93
CA GLY A 237 11.89 7.06 -3.78
C GLY A 237 10.77 7.13 -4.83
N LEU A 238 9.58 6.62 -4.49
CA LEU A 238 8.42 6.71 -5.39
C LEU A 238 7.96 8.16 -5.43
N SER A 239 7.83 8.71 -6.62
CA SER A 239 7.14 9.97 -6.82
C SER A 239 5.64 9.82 -6.50
N GLU A 240 4.96 10.92 -6.20
CA GLU A 240 3.51 10.92 -6.00
C GLU A 240 2.77 10.32 -7.21
N GLU A 241 3.25 10.59 -8.43
CA GLU A 241 2.70 10.03 -9.67
C GLU A 241 2.84 8.50 -9.74
N GLU A 242 3.96 7.95 -9.28
CA GLU A 242 4.18 6.51 -9.23
C GLU A 242 3.29 5.85 -8.18
N ILE A 243 3.13 6.47 -7.01
CA ILE A 243 2.24 6.00 -5.95
C ILE A 243 0.79 5.97 -6.47
N GLU A 244 0.33 7.07 -7.05
CA GLU A 244 -1.03 7.17 -7.62
C GLU A 244 -1.27 6.14 -8.72
N LYS A 245 -0.28 5.95 -9.61
CA LYS A 245 -0.34 4.92 -10.65
C LYS A 245 -0.46 3.51 -10.05
N MET A 246 0.31 3.19 -9.01
CA MET A 246 0.24 1.88 -8.34
C MET A 246 -1.12 1.64 -7.69
N VAL A 247 -1.70 2.66 -7.06
CA VAL A 247 -3.04 2.58 -6.46
C VAL A 247 -4.11 2.38 -7.53
N LYS A 248 -4.10 3.18 -8.60
CA LYS A 248 -5.06 3.05 -9.72
C LYS A 248 -4.93 1.71 -10.44
N ASP A 249 -3.72 1.22 -10.63
CA ASP A 249 -3.47 -0.09 -11.23
C ASP A 249 -4.01 -1.22 -10.34
N ALA A 250 -3.85 -1.12 -9.04
CA ALA A 250 -4.42 -2.07 -8.09
C ALA A 250 -5.96 -2.06 -8.11
N GLU A 251 -6.59 -0.90 -8.15
CA GLU A 251 -8.06 -0.77 -8.25
C GLU A 251 -8.57 -1.39 -9.55
N LYS A 252 -7.90 -1.13 -10.69
CA LYS A 252 -8.26 -1.68 -12.00
C LYS A 252 -8.20 -3.20 -12.04
N HIS A 253 -7.27 -3.80 -11.31
CA HIS A 253 -7.04 -5.25 -11.30
C HIS A 253 -7.63 -5.95 -10.07
N ALA A 254 -8.32 -5.25 -9.18
CA ALA A 254 -8.81 -5.77 -7.90
C ALA A 254 -9.58 -7.09 -8.04
N ASP A 255 -10.52 -7.18 -8.99
CA ASP A 255 -11.32 -8.40 -9.21
C ASP A 255 -10.49 -9.55 -9.78
N SER A 256 -9.60 -9.29 -10.73
CA SER A 256 -8.72 -10.31 -11.31
C SER A 256 -7.68 -10.79 -10.28
N ASP A 257 -7.12 -9.91 -9.49
CA ASP A 257 -6.17 -10.23 -8.43
C ASP A 257 -6.82 -11.05 -7.32
N LYS A 258 -8.04 -10.69 -6.93
CA LYS A 258 -8.84 -11.46 -5.96
C LYS A 258 -9.04 -12.89 -6.44
N LYS A 259 -9.46 -13.08 -7.69
CA LYS A 259 -9.67 -14.42 -8.27
C LYS A 259 -8.38 -15.23 -8.33
N LYS A 260 -7.26 -14.61 -8.76
CA LYS A 260 -5.94 -15.26 -8.78
C LYS A 260 -5.51 -15.70 -7.38
N LYS A 261 -5.61 -14.80 -6.41
CA LYS A 261 -5.26 -15.09 -5.02
C LYS A 261 -6.10 -16.23 -4.45
N GLU A 262 -7.41 -16.21 -4.66
CA GLU A 262 -8.30 -17.29 -4.20
C GLU A 262 -7.90 -18.68 -4.77
N VAL A 263 -7.52 -18.75 -6.04
CA VAL A 263 -7.02 -20.00 -6.65
C VAL A 263 -5.71 -20.44 -6.04
N ILE A 264 -4.78 -19.50 -5.83
CA ILE A 264 -3.47 -19.81 -5.23
C ILE A 264 -3.63 -20.23 -3.76
N ASP A 265 -4.49 -19.58 -2.99
CA ASP A 265 -4.79 -19.96 -1.61
C ASP A 265 -5.36 -21.39 -1.53
N LEU A 266 -6.26 -21.75 -2.46
CA LEU A 266 -6.78 -23.12 -2.57
C LEU A 266 -5.69 -24.14 -2.97
N ARG A 267 -4.80 -23.79 -3.90
CA ARG A 267 -3.65 -24.64 -4.24
C ARG A 267 -2.73 -24.86 -3.04
N ASN A 268 -2.43 -23.81 -2.28
CA ASN A 268 -1.64 -23.87 -1.06
C ASN A 268 -2.32 -24.77 0.01
N GLN A 269 -3.65 -24.63 0.15
CA GLN A 269 -4.43 -25.47 1.04
C GLN A 269 -4.42 -26.94 0.58
N ALA A 270 -4.60 -27.19 -0.72
CA ALA A 270 -4.54 -28.54 -1.30
C ALA A 270 -3.17 -29.20 -1.05
N ASP A 271 -2.09 -28.47 -1.29
CA ASP A 271 -0.73 -28.98 -1.09
C ASP A 271 -0.43 -29.29 0.39
N SER A 272 -0.89 -28.43 1.30
CA SER A 272 -0.77 -28.65 2.74
C SER A 272 -1.60 -29.86 3.20
N LEU A 273 -2.80 -30.03 2.69
CA LEU A 273 -3.67 -31.16 3.02
C LEU A 273 -3.12 -32.48 2.47
N ILE A 274 -2.63 -32.49 1.24
CA ILE A 274 -1.95 -33.64 0.64
C ILE A 274 -0.80 -34.10 1.53
N HIS A 275 0.11 -33.18 1.88
CA HIS A 275 1.26 -33.49 2.71
C HIS A 275 0.86 -34.03 4.10
N ALA A 276 -0.09 -33.36 4.78
CA ALA A 276 -0.57 -33.78 6.08
C ALA A 276 -1.21 -35.16 6.03
N THR A 277 -2.02 -35.46 4.99
CA THR A 277 -2.66 -36.75 4.81
C THR A 277 -1.66 -37.87 4.51
N GLU A 278 -0.66 -37.63 3.63
CA GLU A 278 0.41 -38.59 3.36
C GLU A 278 1.20 -38.95 4.61
N LYS A 279 1.55 -37.93 5.41
CA LYS A 279 2.25 -38.14 6.68
C LYS A 279 1.40 -38.93 7.65
N SER A 280 0.14 -38.60 7.84
CA SER A 280 -0.79 -39.33 8.72
C SER A 280 -1.02 -40.75 8.26
N LEU A 281 -1.17 -41.01 6.96
CA LEU A 281 -1.26 -42.38 6.40
C LEU A 281 -0.01 -43.21 6.69
N LYS A 282 1.17 -42.60 6.61
CA LYS A 282 2.45 -43.25 6.89
C LYS A 282 2.59 -43.59 8.39
N GLU A 283 2.16 -42.71 9.28
CA GLU A 283 2.31 -42.85 10.73
C GLU A 283 1.18 -43.68 11.37
N HIS A 284 -0.05 -43.55 10.86
CA HIS A 284 -1.26 -44.11 11.49
C HIS A 284 -2.13 -44.96 10.56
N GLY A 285 -1.77 -45.13 9.29
CA GLY A 285 -2.58 -45.88 8.33
C GLY A 285 -2.85 -47.35 8.66
N SER A 286 -2.10 -47.92 9.64
CA SER A 286 -2.37 -49.26 10.18
C SER A 286 -3.51 -49.27 11.22
N LYS A 287 -3.95 -48.12 11.71
CA LYS A 287 -4.99 -47.99 12.74
C LYS A 287 -6.40 -47.81 12.16
N VAL A 288 -6.52 -47.54 10.87
CA VAL A 288 -7.80 -47.40 10.16
C VAL A 288 -8.11 -48.69 9.37
N SER A 289 -9.39 -48.91 9.07
CA SER A 289 -9.80 -50.10 8.27
C SER A 289 -9.27 -50.00 6.84
N ASN A 290 -9.09 -51.16 6.18
CA ASN A 290 -8.62 -51.19 4.81
C ASN A 290 -9.56 -50.44 3.82
N GLU A 291 -10.86 -50.42 4.08
CA GLU A 291 -11.82 -49.66 3.28
C GLU A 291 -11.68 -48.15 3.45
N GLU A 292 -11.47 -47.67 4.69
CA GLU A 292 -11.24 -46.29 4.99
C GLU A 292 -9.90 -45.82 4.37
N LYS A 293 -8.83 -46.59 4.57
CA LYS A 293 -7.52 -46.32 3.96
C LYS A 293 -7.63 -46.17 2.44
N LYS A 294 -8.32 -47.10 1.75
CA LYS A 294 -8.53 -47.03 0.32
C LYS A 294 -9.28 -45.75 -0.11
N LYS A 295 -10.33 -45.34 0.61
CA LYS A 295 -11.09 -44.13 0.32
C LYS A 295 -10.19 -42.88 0.48
N ILE A 296 -9.35 -42.84 1.52
CA ILE A 296 -8.40 -41.73 1.74
C ILE A 296 -7.39 -41.68 0.59
N GLU A 297 -6.81 -42.81 0.21
CA GLU A 297 -5.83 -42.91 -0.90
C GLU A 297 -6.46 -42.48 -2.24
N GLU A 298 -7.68 -42.88 -2.54
CA GLU A 298 -8.42 -42.48 -3.74
C GLU A 298 -8.68 -40.97 -3.77
N SER A 299 -9.12 -40.39 -2.65
CA SER A 299 -9.37 -38.93 -2.53
C SER A 299 -8.07 -38.14 -2.60
N LEU A 300 -6.98 -38.67 -2.02
CA LEU A 300 -5.65 -38.08 -2.08
C LEU A 300 -5.13 -38.00 -3.51
N GLU A 301 -5.20 -39.13 -4.26
CA GLU A 301 -4.78 -39.17 -5.66
C GLU A 301 -5.68 -38.28 -6.57
N ALA A 302 -6.97 -38.18 -6.27
CA ALA A 302 -7.87 -37.29 -6.98
C ALA A 302 -7.50 -35.80 -6.76
N LEU A 303 -7.13 -35.41 -5.54
CA LEU A 303 -6.70 -34.04 -5.24
C LEU A 303 -5.32 -33.73 -5.87
N LYS A 304 -4.36 -34.66 -5.82
CA LYS A 304 -3.06 -34.51 -6.47
C LYS A 304 -3.15 -34.23 -7.96
N LYS A 305 -4.08 -34.86 -8.65
CA LYS A 305 -4.29 -34.69 -10.11
C LYS A 305 -4.77 -33.27 -10.45
N VAL A 306 -5.48 -32.61 -9.55
CA VAL A 306 -6.09 -31.30 -9.80
C VAL A 306 -5.43 -30.16 -9.00
N LYS A 307 -4.40 -30.44 -8.21
CA LYS A 307 -3.78 -29.44 -7.30
C LYS A 307 -3.29 -28.18 -8.02
N ASP A 308 -2.88 -28.30 -9.29
CA ASP A 308 -2.40 -27.20 -10.12
C ASP A 308 -3.49 -26.62 -11.05
N SER A 309 -4.76 -27.08 -10.91
CA SER A 309 -5.89 -26.59 -11.71
C SER A 309 -6.17 -25.12 -11.42
N GLU A 310 -6.61 -24.39 -12.44
CA GLU A 310 -7.13 -23.02 -12.31
C GLU A 310 -8.63 -22.99 -11.95
N ASN A 311 -9.27 -24.16 -11.94
CA ASN A 311 -10.68 -24.29 -11.62
C ASN A 311 -10.91 -24.31 -10.11
N LYS A 312 -11.34 -23.17 -9.58
CA LYS A 312 -11.61 -22.96 -8.15
C LYS A 312 -12.62 -23.98 -7.57
N GLU A 313 -13.71 -24.26 -8.29
CA GLU A 313 -14.76 -25.15 -7.80
C GLU A 313 -14.29 -26.60 -7.76
N GLU A 314 -13.50 -27.02 -8.73
CA GLU A 314 -12.91 -28.35 -8.76
C GLU A 314 -11.92 -28.56 -7.60
N LEU A 315 -11.01 -27.59 -7.37
CA LEU A 315 -10.08 -27.61 -6.25
C LEU A 315 -10.83 -27.70 -4.90
N LYS A 316 -11.82 -26.84 -4.71
CA LYS A 316 -12.62 -26.80 -3.48
C LYS A 316 -13.32 -28.13 -3.21
N THR A 317 -13.99 -28.70 -4.23
CA THR A 317 -14.68 -29.99 -4.12
C THR A 317 -13.71 -31.12 -3.73
N LYS A 318 -12.51 -31.17 -4.33
CA LYS A 318 -11.54 -32.23 -4.02
C LYS A 318 -10.86 -32.01 -2.66
N ILE A 319 -10.64 -30.78 -2.22
CA ILE A 319 -10.18 -30.46 -0.87
C ILE A 319 -11.20 -30.93 0.17
N GLU A 320 -12.47 -30.61 -0.02
CA GLU A 320 -13.56 -31.04 0.87
C GLU A 320 -13.66 -32.58 0.93
N ALA A 321 -13.59 -33.25 -0.21
CA ALA A 321 -13.64 -34.72 -0.27
C ALA A 321 -12.49 -35.38 0.50
N LEU A 322 -11.24 -34.90 0.34
CA LEU A 322 -10.11 -35.43 1.08
C LEU A 322 -10.19 -35.09 2.58
N THR A 323 -10.64 -33.89 2.92
CA THR A 323 -10.83 -33.48 4.32
C THR A 323 -11.83 -34.42 5.02
N GLN A 324 -12.97 -34.71 4.38
CA GLN A 324 -13.97 -35.64 4.93
C GLN A 324 -13.43 -37.07 5.04
N ALA A 325 -12.73 -37.54 4.00
CA ALA A 325 -12.18 -38.90 4.02
C ALA A 325 -11.09 -39.08 5.12
N SER A 326 -10.31 -38.03 5.42
CA SER A 326 -9.22 -38.07 6.39
C SER A 326 -9.63 -37.77 7.84
N MET A 327 -10.91 -37.45 8.11
CA MET A 327 -11.39 -37.13 9.47
C MET A 327 -11.17 -38.22 10.54
N LYS A 328 -10.97 -39.46 10.11
CA LYS A 328 -10.80 -40.61 11.01
C LYS A 328 -9.34 -41.08 11.10
N LEU A 329 -8.44 -40.42 10.36
CA LEU A 329 -7.04 -40.71 10.32
C LEU A 329 -6.26 -39.91 11.38
#